data_a2661900f212fdec9e752c87ba9c0cbc
#
_entry.id   a2661900f212fdec9e752c87ba9c0cbc
#
_cell.length_a   1.000
_cell.length_b   1.000
_cell.length_c   1.000
_cell.angle_alpha   90.00
_cell.angle_beta   90.00
_cell.angle_gamma   90.00
#
_symmetry.space_group_name_H-M   'P 1'
#
loop_
_entity.id
_entity.type
_entity.pdbx_description
1 polymer ?
#
loop_
_entity_poly.entity_id
_entity_poly.type
_entity_poly.pdbx_seq_one_letter_code
_entity_poly.pdbx_strand_id
1 'polypeptide(L)'
;MLRIAVQSKGRLFDDTMNLLAEADIKVSASKRTLLVQASNFPLEVLYLRDDDIPQSVASGVADIGIVGENEFVERGENAQIIDRLGFSKCRLSLAIPKKIDYPGLKWFNGKKIATSYPNILRNFMKKNNINADIHVITGSVEISPGIGLADGIFDIVSSGSTLVSNNLAEVEVVMKSEALLIGNWKMDDEKHQILNEMLFRFEAVRSAQDKKYVMMNAPKAKVEEITQVLPGIKSPTIIPLADEEWCSIHTVLDEKRFWEIIGKLKELGAQGFLVTPIEKMIL
;
A
#
# COMPACT_ATOMS: atom_id res chain seq x y z
N MET A 1 18.88 -15.65 -11.29
CA MET A 1 18.66 -14.26 -10.81
C MET A 1 17.25 -13.81 -11.19
N LEU A 2 16.49 -13.22 -10.25
CA LEU A 2 15.12 -12.75 -10.44
C LEU A 2 15.14 -11.29 -10.93
N ARG A 3 14.30 -10.92 -11.91
CA ARG A 3 14.19 -9.53 -12.38
C ARG A 3 12.85 -8.94 -11.97
N ILE A 4 12.88 -7.82 -11.26
CA ILE A 4 11.70 -7.08 -10.84
C ILE A 4 11.58 -5.75 -11.60
N ALA A 5 10.44 -5.48 -12.20
CA ALA A 5 10.10 -4.18 -12.78
C ALA A 5 9.45 -3.29 -11.71
N VAL A 6 9.93 -2.06 -11.57
CA VAL A 6 9.41 -1.08 -10.60
C VAL A 6 9.28 0.29 -11.25
N GLN A 7 8.40 1.12 -10.73
CA GLN A 7 8.26 2.49 -11.18
C GLN A 7 9.56 3.27 -10.95
N SER A 8 9.95 4.15 -11.89
CA SER A 8 11.22 4.89 -11.82
C SER A 8 11.19 6.14 -10.94
N LYS A 9 10.01 6.63 -10.53
CA LYS A 9 9.81 7.84 -9.70
C LYS A 9 8.40 7.90 -9.14
N GLY A 10 8.20 8.72 -8.13
CA GLY A 10 6.89 8.95 -7.51
C GLY A 10 6.67 8.08 -6.28
N ARG A 11 5.47 8.23 -5.68
CA ARG A 11 5.17 7.60 -4.39
C ARG A 11 5.31 6.07 -4.39
N LEU A 12 4.84 5.40 -5.44
CA LEU A 12 4.96 3.94 -5.56
C LEU A 12 6.43 3.51 -5.62
N PHE A 13 7.31 4.30 -6.29
CA PHE A 13 8.75 4.07 -6.28
C PHE A 13 9.33 4.19 -4.87
N ASP A 14 9.01 5.28 -4.16
CA ASP A 14 9.55 5.53 -2.82
C ASP A 14 9.10 4.44 -1.84
N ASP A 15 7.82 4.07 -1.83
CA ASP A 15 7.27 2.99 -0.99
C ASP A 15 7.91 1.63 -1.34
N THR A 16 8.15 1.34 -2.64
CA THR A 16 8.79 0.10 -3.09
C THR A 16 10.25 0.03 -2.63
N MET A 17 11.01 1.11 -2.79
CA MET A 17 12.41 1.14 -2.37
C MET A 17 12.55 1.03 -0.86
N ASN A 18 11.62 1.62 -0.10
CA ASN A 18 11.57 1.46 1.35
C ASN A 18 11.30 0.00 1.75
N LEU A 19 10.32 -0.67 1.13
CA LEU A 19 10.04 -2.08 1.39
C LEU A 19 11.26 -2.97 1.10
N LEU A 20 11.96 -2.75 -0.02
CA LEU A 20 13.18 -3.48 -0.34
C LEU A 20 14.28 -3.25 0.71
N ALA A 21 14.47 -2.00 1.14
CA ALA A 21 15.46 -1.65 2.16
C ALA A 21 15.13 -2.26 3.52
N GLU A 22 13.87 -2.19 3.96
CA GLU A 22 13.40 -2.82 5.21
C GLU A 22 13.51 -4.35 5.18
N ALA A 23 13.35 -4.96 3.99
CA ALA A 23 13.59 -6.40 3.75
C ALA A 23 15.08 -6.77 3.65
N ASP A 24 16.00 -5.82 3.94
CA ASP A 24 17.46 -5.95 3.77
C ASP A 24 17.85 -6.38 2.35
N ILE A 25 17.20 -5.82 1.33
CA ILE A 25 17.58 -5.97 -0.08
C ILE A 25 18.18 -4.64 -0.54
N LYS A 26 19.51 -4.61 -0.68
CA LYS A 26 20.27 -3.37 -0.92
C LYS A 26 20.40 -3.08 -2.40
N VAL A 27 19.63 -2.11 -2.86
CA VAL A 27 19.65 -1.62 -4.25
C VAL A 27 20.25 -0.22 -4.26
N SER A 28 21.38 -0.05 -4.95
CA SER A 28 22.00 1.26 -5.11
C SER A 28 21.26 2.05 -6.18
N ALA A 29 20.50 3.07 -5.80
CA ALA A 29 19.81 3.94 -6.74
C ALA A 29 20.82 4.75 -7.57
N SER A 30 20.96 4.43 -8.86
CA SER A 30 21.69 5.26 -9.82
C SER A 30 20.69 6.03 -10.68
N LYS A 31 20.75 7.37 -10.62
CA LYS A 31 19.84 8.24 -11.38
C LYS A 31 19.90 8.08 -12.92
N ARG A 32 20.86 7.30 -13.44
CA ARG A 32 21.10 7.16 -14.89
C ARG A 32 21.00 5.72 -15.40
N THR A 33 20.84 4.73 -14.53
CA THR A 33 20.84 3.31 -14.92
C THR A 33 19.44 2.76 -14.77
N LEU A 34 18.87 2.23 -15.83
CA LEU A 34 17.54 1.64 -15.83
C LEU A 34 17.50 0.20 -15.28
N LEU A 35 18.65 -0.45 -15.16
CA LEU A 35 18.78 -1.82 -14.67
C LEU A 35 19.91 -1.87 -13.64
N VAL A 36 19.60 -2.27 -12.41
CA VAL A 36 20.53 -2.28 -11.28
C VAL A 36 20.40 -3.60 -10.52
N GLN A 37 21.54 -4.21 -10.18
CA GLN A 37 21.56 -5.41 -9.35
C GLN A 37 21.61 -5.04 -7.87
N ALA A 38 20.88 -5.79 -7.05
CA ALA A 38 21.03 -5.72 -5.61
C ALA A 38 22.39 -6.32 -5.18
N SER A 39 23.03 -5.70 -4.17
CA SER A 39 24.38 -6.09 -3.77
C SER A 39 24.42 -7.34 -2.89
N ASN A 40 23.32 -7.71 -2.25
CA ASN A 40 23.25 -8.76 -1.24
C ASN A 40 22.07 -9.75 -1.45
N PHE A 41 21.40 -9.65 -2.59
CA PHE A 41 20.28 -10.53 -2.92
C PHE A 41 20.28 -10.81 -4.42
N PRO A 42 19.90 -12.00 -4.90
CA PRO A 42 19.92 -12.34 -6.33
C PRO A 42 18.76 -11.69 -7.12
N LEU A 43 18.66 -10.37 -7.01
CA LEU A 43 17.60 -9.53 -7.60
C LEU A 43 18.22 -8.50 -8.54
N GLU A 44 17.59 -8.32 -9.69
CA GLU A 44 17.87 -7.27 -10.66
C GLU A 44 16.64 -6.37 -10.77
N VAL A 45 16.81 -5.07 -10.55
CA VAL A 45 15.73 -4.07 -10.54
C VAL A 45 15.73 -3.31 -11.85
N LEU A 46 14.63 -3.39 -12.58
CA LEU A 46 14.37 -2.68 -13.85
C LEU A 46 13.45 -1.50 -13.58
N TYR A 47 13.92 -0.28 -13.81
CA TYR A 47 13.15 0.95 -13.62
C TYR A 47 12.39 1.32 -14.88
N LEU A 48 11.07 1.36 -14.81
CA LEU A 48 10.17 1.64 -15.92
C LEU A 48 9.18 2.75 -15.58
N ARG A 49 8.36 3.13 -16.56
CA ARG A 49 7.11 3.85 -16.30
C ARG A 49 6.10 2.85 -15.74
N ASP A 50 5.18 3.34 -14.91
CA ASP A 50 4.14 2.51 -14.28
C ASP A 50 3.27 1.77 -15.31
N ASP A 51 2.94 2.45 -16.42
CA ASP A 51 2.13 1.92 -17.50
C ASP A 51 2.84 0.83 -18.35
N ASP A 52 4.17 0.73 -18.29
CA ASP A 52 4.97 -0.28 -19.02
C ASP A 52 5.20 -1.56 -18.18
N ILE A 53 5.02 -1.50 -16.86
CA ILE A 53 5.32 -2.63 -15.95
C ILE A 53 4.47 -3.87 -16.27
N PRO A 54 3.13 -3.78 -16.40
CA PRO A 54 2.30 -4.96 -16.67
C PRO A 54 2.70 -5.70 -17.94
N GLN A 55 2.96 -4.96 -19.02
CA GLN A 55 3.40 -5.55 -20.29
C GLN A 55 4.78 -6.19 -20.19
N SER A 56 5.71 -5.54 -19.46
CA SER A 56 7.07 -6.08 -19.26
C SER A 56 7.05 -7.40 -18.51
N VAL A 57 6.15 -7.55 -17.55
CA VAL A 57 5.95 -8.82 -16.83
C VAL A 57 5.25 -9.85 -17.71
N ALA A 58 4.17 -9.48 -18.39
CA ALA A 58 3.43 -10.39 -19.26
C ALA A 58 4.29 -10.96 -20.38
N SER A 59 5.18 -10.15 -20.97
CA SER A 59 6.11 -10.57 -22.04
C SER A 59 7.33 -11.34 -21.55
N GLY A 60 7.60 -11.39 -20.22
CA GLY A 60 8.77 -12.05 -19.64
C GLY A 60 10.06 -11.23 -19.71
N VAL A 61 10.00 -9.95 -20.06
CA VAL A 61 11.14 -9.02 -19.91
C VAL A 61 11.51 -8.85 -18.44
N ALA A 62 10.52 -8.78 -17.56
CA ALA A 62 10.67 -8.92 -16.13
C ALA A 62 9.92 -10.19 -15.65
N ASP A 63 10.45 -10.81 -14.60
CA ASP A 63 9.83 -11.99 -14.00
C ASP A 63 8.64 -11.59 -13.12
N ILE A 64 8.84 -10.49 -12.39
CA ILE A 64 7.85 -9.91 -11.49
C ILE A 64 7.83 -8.38 -11.63
N GLY A 65 6.79 -7.73 -11.08
CA GLY A 65 6.70 -6.27 -11.10
C GLY A 65 5.87 -5.74 -9.94
N ILE A 66 6.20 -4.53 -9.46
CA ILE A 66 5.36 -3.80 -8.52
C ILE A 66 4.66 -2.66 -9.25
N VAL A 67 3.33 -2.69 -9.24
CA VAL A 67 2.47 -1.77 -10.00
C VAL A 67 1.20 -1.44 -9.22
N GLY A 68 0.61 -0.28 -9.45
CA GLY A 68 -0.71 0.04 -8.91
C GLY A 68 -1.80 -0.86 -9.51
N GLU A 69 -2.72 -1.35 -8.70
CA GLU A 69 -3.84 -2.17 -9.18
C GLU A 69 -4.65 -1.48 -10.29
N ASN A 70 -4.76 -0.15 -10.24
CA ASN A 70 -5.37 0.67 -11.27
C ASN A 70 -4.70 0.50 -12.65
N GLU A 71 -3.36 0.56 -12.70
CA GLU A 71 -2.61 0.36 -13.95
C GLU A 71 -2.71 -1.09 -14.44
N PHE A 72 -2.60 -2.05 -13.53
CA PHE A 72 -2.73 -3.47 -13.87
C PHE A 72 -4.10 -3.79 -14.50
N VAL A 73 -5.18 -3.29 -13.90
CA VAL A 73 -6.55 -3.49 -14.40
C VAL A 73 -6.79 -2.70 -15.71
N GLU A 74 -6.27 -1.48 -15.80
CA GLU A 74 -6.43 -0.65 -17.01
C GLU A 74 -5.76 -1.29 -18.23
N ARG A 75 -4.54 -1.84 -18.05
CA ARG A 75 -3.78 -2.46 -19.13
C ARG A 75 -4.33 -3.82 -19.53
N GLY A 76 -4.89 -4.59 -18.58
CA GLY A 76 -5.49 -5.91 -18.86
C GLY A 76 -4.49 -6.97 -19.34
N GLU A 77 -3.21 -6.82 -18.97
CA GLU A 77 -2.14 -7.71 -19.39
C GLU A 77 -2.20 -9.07 -18.71
N ASN A 78 -1.70 -10.10 -19.41
CA ASN A 78 -1.73 -11.48 -18.93
C ASN A 78 -0.58 -11.77 -17.93
N ALA A 79 -0.74 -11.30 -16.71
CA ALA A 79 0.13 -11.60 -15.57
C ALA A 79 -0.70 -12.05 -14.37
N GLN A 80 -0.07 -12.75 -13.41
CA GLN A 80 -0.74 -13.18 -12.19
C GLN A 80 -0.49 -12.17 -11.05
N ILE A 81 -1.50 -11.96 -10.22
CA ILE A 81 -1.31 -11.25 -8.94
C ILE A 81 -0.70 -12.24 -7.96
N ILE A 82 0.52 -11.95 -7.49
CA ILE A 82 1.23 -12.75 -6.50
C ILE A 82 0.84 -12.30 -5.09
N ASP A 83 0.86 -10.97 -4.84
CA ASP A 83 0.60 -10.42 -3.53
C ASP A 83 0.02 -8.99 -3.60
N ARG A 84 -0.69 -8.59 -2.54
CA ARG A 84 -1.17 -7.24 -2.28
C ARG A 84 -0.29 -6.60 -1.21
N LEU A 85 0.46 -5.58 -1.59
CA LEU A 85 1.54 -5.05 -0.74
C LEU A 85 1.07 -4.10 0.36
N GLY A 86 -0.18 -3.60 0.30
CA GLY A 86 -0.82 -2.82 1.36
C GLY A 86 -0.43 -1.34 1.42
N PHE A 87 0.43 -0.85 0.53
CA PHE A 87 0.85 0.56 0.46
C PHE A 87 0.41 1.24 -0.84
N SER A 88 0.77 2.51 -1.01
CA SER A 88 0.37 3.37 -2.14
C SER A 88 -1.13 3.34 -2.42
N LYS A 89 -1.96 3.22 -1.37
CA LYS A 89 -3.41 3.16 -1.48
C LYS A 89 -3.98 4.43 -2.08
N CYS A 90 -4.88 4.25 -3.03
CA CYS A 90 -5.65 5.31 -3.68
C CYS A 90 -7.01 4.78 -4.13
N ARG A 91 -7.77 5.62 -4.81
CA ARG A 91 -9.03 5.22 -5.45
C ARG A 91 -9.18 5.89 -6.80
N LEU A 92 -9.87 5.26 -7.71
CA LEU A 92 -10.32 5.85 -8.97
C LEU A 92 -11.75 6.31 -8.79
N SER A 93 -11.98 7.59 -9.04
CA SER A 93 -13.29 8.21 -8.75
C SER A 93 -13.75 9.10 -9.87
N LEU A 94 -15.06 9.19 -10.03
CA LEU A 94 -15.71 10.21 -10.82
C LEU A 94 -15.82 11.50 -10.00
N ALA A 95 -15.45 12.62 -10.62
CA ALA A 95 -15.58 13.95 -10.04
C ALA A 95 -16.17 14.93 -11.04
N ILE A 96 -16.94 15.90 -10.52
CA ILE A 96 -17.64 16.93 -11.29
C ILE A 96 -17.38 18.30 -10.68
N PRO A 97 -17.63 19.42 -11.39
CA PRO A 97 -17.56 20.75 -10.81
C PRO A 97 -18.44 20.89 -9.58
N LYS A 98 -17.89 21.44 -8.47
CA LYS A 98 -18.61 21.61 -7.17
C LYS A 98 -19.93 22.37 -7.27
N LYS A 99 -20.08 23.24 -8.26
CA LYS A 99 -21.32 24.02 -8.49
C LYS A 99 -22.50 23.17 -8.97
N ILE A 100 -22.25 21.92 -9.36
CA ILE A 100 -23.28 21.00 -9.87
C ILE A 100 -23.84 20.22 -8.69
N ASP A 101 -25.15 20.30 -8.48
CA ASP A 101 -25.84 19.42 -7.56
C ASP A 101 -25.93 18.04 -8.20
N TYR A 102 -25.27 17.04 -7.59
CA TYR A 102 -25.13 15.70 -8.15
C TYR A 102 -26.39 14.86 -7.92
N PRO A 103 -27.18 14.57 -8.97
CA PRO A 103 -28.46 13.84 -8.81
C PRO A 103 -28.27 12.32 -8.84
N GLY A 104 -27.06 11.82 -8.91
CA GLY A 104 -26.73 10.39 -9.01
C GLY A 104 -26.13 10.00 -10.35
N LEU A 105 -25.73 8.73 -10.48
CA LEU A 105 -24.89 8.22 -11.56
C LEU A 105 -25.47 8.44 -12.98
N LYS A 106 -26.78 8.48 -13.13
CA LYS A 106 -27.45 8.75 -14.41
C LYS A 106 -27.14 10.14 -14.99
N TRP A 107 -26.64 11.07 -14.18
CA TRP A 107 -26.19 12.38 -14.64
C TRP A 107 -25.13 12.29 -15.74
N PHE A 108 -24.32 11.23 -15.73
CA PHE A 108 -23.25 11.03 -16.71
C PHE A 108 -23.74 10.59 -18.10
N ASN A 109 -25.04 10.29 -18.30
CA ASN A 109 -25.56 9.99 -19.63
C ASN A 109 -25.41 11.19 -20.57
N GLY A 110 -24.75 10.96 -21.72
CA GLY A 110 -24.46 11.98 -22.73
C GLY A 110 -23.42 13.02 -22.30
N LYS A 111 -22.75 12.82 -21.14
CA LYS A 111 -21.71 13.72 -20.65
C LYS A 111 -20.33 13.30 -21.17
N LYS A 112 -19.46 14.31 -21.30
CA LYS A 112 -18.05 14.11 -21.61
C LYS A 112 -17.25 13.89 -20.35
N ILE A 113 -16.47 12.81 -20.27
CA ILE A 113 -15.65 12.48 -19.11
C ILE A 113 -14.20 12.34 -19.56
N ALA A 114 -13.33 13.19 -19.03
CA ALA A 114 -11.90 13.12 -19.28
C ALA A 114 -11.25 12.09 -18.33
N THR A 115 -10.33 11.26 -18.85
CA THR A 115 -9.66 10.23 -18.05
C THR A 115 -8.37 9.73 -18.68
N SER A 116 -7.43 9.27 -17.84
CA SER A 116 -6.29 8.44 -18.23
C SER A 116 -6.58 6.93 -18.09
N TYR A 117 -7.78 6.55 -17.59
CA TYR A 117 -8.19 5.17 -17.33
C TYR A 117 -9.48 4.80 -18.12
N PRO A 118 -9.41 4.81 -19.48
CA PRO A 118 -10.60 4.63 -20.29
C PRO A 118 -11.20 3.22 -20.20
N ASN A 119 -10.41 2.17 -19.99
CA ASN A 119 -10.92 0.80 -19.99
C ASN A 119 -11.70 0.50 -18.69
N ILE A 120 -11.17 0.91 -17.54
CA ILE A 120 -11.88 0.81 -16.26
C ILE A 120 -13.18 1.60 -16.32
N LEU A 121 -13.13 2.85 -16.83
CA LEU A 121 -14.32 3.69 -16.94
C LEU A 121 -15.37 3.09 -17.88
N ARG A 122 -14.99 2.61 -19.06
CA ARG A 122 -15.92 1.97 -20.01
C ARG A 122 -16.63 0.77 -19.39
N ASN A 123 -15.87 -0.07 -18.68
CA ASN A 123 -16.42 -1.24 -18.01
C ASN A 123 -17.42 -0.84 -16.93
N PHE A 124 -17.09 0.18 -16.12
CA PHE A 124 -17.99 0.71 -15.09
C PHE A 124 -19.28 1.30 -15.68
N MET A 125 -19.17 2.13 -16.71
CA MET A 125 -20.31 2.74 -17.40
C MET A 125 -21.22 1.70 -18.04
N LYS A 126 -20.64 0.71 -18.73
CA LYS A 126 -21.39 -0.41 -19.31
C LYS A 126 -22.14 -1.21 -18.26
N LYS A 127 -21.50 -1.55 -17.14
CA LYS A 127 -22.13 -2.29 -16.03
C LYS A 127 -23.32 -1.55 -15.43
N ASN A 128 -23.32 -0.23 -15.45
CA ASN A 128 -24.36 0.62 -14.89
C ASN A 128 -25.37 1.14 -15.94
N ASN A 129 -25.27 0.69 -17.19
CA ASN A 129 -26.10 1.15 -18.31
C ASN A 129 -26.03 2.67 -18.53
N ILE A 130 -24.85 3.26 -18.43
CA ILE A 130 -24.57 4.68 -18.66
C ILE A 130 -23.87 4.84 -20.02
N ASN A 131 -24.41 5.73 -20.85
CA ASN A 131 -23.78 6.09 -22.10
C ASN A 131 -23.08 7.47 -21.94
N ALA A 132 -21.78 7.47 -21.70
CA ALA A 132 -20.96 8.65 -21.57
C ALA A 132 -19.95 8.75 -22.74
N ASP A 133 -19.58 9.96 -23.10
CA ASP A 133 -18.52 10.26 -24.08
C ASP A 133 -17.17 10.30 -23.33
N ILE A 134 -16.28 9.33 -23.61
CA ILE A 134 -15.02 9.17 -22.89
C ILE A 134 -13.88 9.81 -23.66
N HIS A 135 -13.33 10.88 -23.12
CA HIS A 135 -12.17 11.61 -23.65
C HIS A 135 -10.89 11.15 -22.97
N VAL A 136 -10.06 10.43 -23.73
CA VAL A 136 -8.77 9.94 -23.23
C VAL A 136 -7.73 11.04 -23.28
N ILE A 137 -7.16 11.39 -22.13
CA ILE A 137 -6.06 12.33 -22.01
C ILE A 137 -4.96 11.79 -21.09
N THR A 138 -3.73 12.18 -21.34
CA THR A 138 -2.56 11.75 -20.56
C THR A 138 -2.08 12.90 -19.68
N GLY A 139 -2.39 12.81 -18.36
CA GLY A 139 -2.00 13.83 -17.38
C GLY A 139 -2.90 15.07 -17.36
N SER A 140 -2.89 15.78 -16.24
CA SER A 140 -3.67 17.02 -16.00
C SER A 140 -5.18 16.87 -16.28
N VAL A 141 -5.73 15.70 -15.94
CA VAL A 141 -7.14 15.36 -16.14
C VAL A 141 -8.06 16.33 -15.40
N GLU A 142 -7.64 16.77 -14.22
CA GLU A 142 -8.38 17.63 -13.29
C GLU A 142 -8.69 19.03 -13.82
N ILE A 143 -7.93 19.54 -14.79
CA ILE A 143 -8.20 20.86 -15.36
C ILE A 143 -9.30 20.84 -16.43
N SER A 144 -9.64 19.66 -16.97
CA SER A 144 -10.51 19.49 -18.14
C SER A 144 -11.90 20.14 -17.99
N PRO A 145 -12.61 20.06 -16.86
CA PRO A 145 -13.88 20.74 -16.70
C PRO A 145 -13.75 22.27 -16.62
N GLY A 146 -12.65 22.76 -16.03
CA GLY A 146 -12.39 24.20 -15.91
C GLY A 146 -12.19 24.92 -17.25
N ILE A 147 -11.63 24.20 -18.23
CA ILE A 147 -11.37 24.73 -19.58
C ILE A 147 -12.45 24.33 -20.60
N GLY A 148 -13.53 23.66 -20.17
CA GLY A 148 -14.64 23.26 -21.03
C GLY A 148 -14.36 22.05 -21.94
N LEU A 149 -13.33 21.27 -21.66
CA LEU A 149 -12.98 20.06 -22.43
C LEU A 149 -13.89 18.86 -22.07
N ALA A 150 -14.33 18.79 -20.82
CA ALA A 150 -15.21 17.72 -20.32
C ALA A 150 -16.20 18.26 -19.28
N ASP A 151 -17.29 17.54 -19.07
CA ASP A 151 -18.30 17.84 -18.02
C ASP A 151 -17.84 17.33 -16.64
N GLY A 152 -17.06 16.25 -16.63
CA GLY A 152 -16.53 15.60 -15.44
C GLY A 152 -15.21 14.88 -15.74
N ILE A 153 -14.64 14.30 -14.70
CA ILE A 153 -13.40 13.52 -14.81
C ILE A 153 -13.54 12.16 -14.15
N PHE A 154 -12.70 11.23 -14.58
CA PHE A 154 -12.44 9.99 -13.89
C PHE A 154 -10.94 9.83 -13.71
N ASP A 155 -10.47 9.88 -12.47
CA ASP A 155 -9.02 9.91 -12.20
C ASP A 155 -8.68 9.35 -10.82
N ILE A 156 -7.37 9.20 -10.55
CA ILE A 156 -6.84 8.81 -9.25
C ILE A 156 -7.10 9.91 -8.21
N VAL A 157 -7.63 9.49 -7.07
CA VAL A 157 -7.81 10.30 -5.88
C VAL A 157 -7.08 9.65 -4.71
N SER A 158 -6.09 10.34 -4.16
CA SER A 158 -5.41 9.94 -2.92
C SER A 158 -5.98 10.73 -1.75
N SER A 159 -5.53 11.95 -1.51
CA SER A 159 -6.08 12.86 -0.48
C SER A 159 -7.29 13.68 -0.94
N GLY A 160 -7.47 13.84 -2.26
CA GLY A 160 -8.49 14.70 -2.84
C GLY A 160 -8.09 16.19 -2.95
N SER A 161 -6.90 16.57 -2.51
CA SER A 161 -6.42 17.97 -2.55
C SER A 161 -6.43 18.56 -3.97
N THR A 162 -6.02 17.79 -4.97
CA THR A 162 -6.02 18.20 -6.39
C THR A 162 -7.44 18.50 -6.89
N LEU A 163 -8.44 17.69 -6.50
CA LEU A 163 -9.83 17.95 -6.85
C LEU A 163 -10.30 19.27 -6.26
N VAL A 164 -10.01 19.50 -4.97
CA VAL A 164 -10.39 20.73 -4.25
C VAL A 164 -9.77 21.96 -4.91
N SER A 165 -8.49 21.90 -5.27
CA SER A 165 -7.78 23.00 -5.94
C SER A 165 -8.34 23.34 -7.32
N ASN A 166 -8.97 22.38 -8.01
CA ASN A 166 -9.60 22.57 -9.31
C ASN A 166 -11.13 22.74 -9.23
N ASN A 167 -11.68 23.06 -8.05
CA ASN A 167 -13.11 23.23 -7.81
C ASN A 167 -13.97 22.02 -8.23
N LEU A 168 -13.44 20.81 -8.05
CA LEU A 168 -14.12 19.55 -8.29
C LEU A 168 -14.61 18.91 -6.98
N ALA A 169 -15.70 18.17 -7.06
CA ALA A 169 -16.22 17.32 -6.01
C ALA A 169 -16.17 15.86 -6.47
N GLU A 170 -15.62 14.98 -5.64
CA GLU A 170 -15.71 13.54 -5.82
C GLU A 170 -17.16 13.09 -5.59
N VAL A 171 -17.73 12.35 -6.53
CA VAL A 171 -19.14 11.94 -6.46
C VAL A 171 -19.34 10.43 -6.43
N GLU A 172 -18.47 9.66 -7.09
CA GLU A 172 -18.56 8.19 -7.10
C GLU A 172 -17.16 7.57 -7.01
N VAL A 173 -16.98 6.65 -6.09
CA VAL A 173 -15.77 5.81 -6.02
C VAL A 173 -16.00 4.55 -6.84
N VAL A 174 -15.25 4.39 -7.92
CA VAL A 174 -15.40 3.27 -8.86
C VAL A 174 -14.54 2.09 -8.47
N MET A 175 -13.30 2.34 -8.05
CA MET A 175 -12.33 1.31 -7.70
C MET A 175 -11.39 1.80 -6.60
N LYS A 176 -11.09 0.95 -5.62
CA LYS A 176 -9.96 1.14 -4.71
C LYS A 176 -8.76 0.44 -5.30
N SER A 177 -7.59 1.00 -5.09
CA SER A 177 -6.31 0.52 -5.62
C SER A 177 -5.22 0.58 -4.57
N GLU A 178 -4.33 -0.38 -4.63
CA GLU A 178 -3.09 -0.46 -3.84
C GLU A 178 -1.96 -1.01 -4.70
N ALA A 179 -0.75 -1.04 -4.17
CA ALA A 179 0.38 -1.68 -4.83
C ALA A 179 0.20 -3.20 -4.90
N LEU A 180 0.37 -3.76 -6.08
CA LEU A 180 0.39 -5.20 -6.35
C LEU A 180 1.80 -5.66 -6.70
N LEU A 181 2.17 -6.84 -6.23
CA LEU A 181 3.23 -7.64 -6.81
C LEU A 181 2.60 -8.56 -7.85
N ILE A 182 2.96 -8.38 -9.10
CA ILE A 182 2.51 -9.22 -10.21
C ILE A 182 3.66 -10.08 -10.73
N GLY A 183 3.35 -11.21 -11.35
CA GLY A 183 4.36 -12.13 -11.87
C GLY A 183 4.01 -12.75 -13.21
N ASN A 184 5.06 -13.11 -13.95
CA ASN A 184 4.93 -13.88 -15.16
C ASN A 184 4.56 -15.33 -14.83
N TRP A 185 3.72 -15.95 -15.67
CA TRP A 185 3.29 -17.35 -15.51
C TRP A 185 4.40 -18.39 -15.74
N LYS A 186 5.52 -18.00 -16.39
CA LYS A 186 6.58 -18.88 -16.87
C LYS A 186 7.89 -18.68 -16.13
N MET A 187 7.86 -18.58 -14.81
CA MET A 187 9.09 -18.57 -14.00
C MET A 187 9.58 -20.00 -13.76
N ASP A 188 10.91 -20.19 -13.78
CA ASP A 188 11.54 -21.46 -13.41
C ASP A 188 11.63 -21.64 -11.89
N ASP A 189 11.99 -22.85 -11.44
CA ASP A 189 12.04 -23.21 -10.03
C ASP A 189 13.07 -22.37 -9.24
N GLU A 190 14.22 -22.03 -9.84
CA GLU A 190 15.23 -21.17 -9.19
C GLU A 190 14.66 -19.78 -8.90
N LYS A 191 13.96 -19.19 -9.85
CA LYS A 191 13.31 -17.88 -9.67
C LYS A 191 12.18 -17.92 -8.65
N HIS A 192 11.40 -19.02 -8.62
CA HIS A 192 10.39 -19.22 -7.59
C HIS A 192 10.99 -19.32 -6.18
N GLN A 193 12.16 -19.94 -6.01
CA GLN A 193 12.83 -19.98 -4.71
C GLN A 193 13.28 -18.59 -4.26
N ILE A 194 13.85 -17.78 -5.16
CA ILE A 194 14.26 -16.40 -4.88
C ILE A 194 13.02 -15.54 -4.53
N LEU A 195 11.93 -15.71 -5.29
CA LEU A 195 10.67 -15.02 -5.03
C LEU A 195 10.10 -15.37 -3.65
N ASN A 196 10.09 -16.65 -3.29
CA ASN A 196 9.58 -17.09 -1.98
C ASN A 196 10.40 -16.53 -0.82
N GLU A 197 11.74 -16.46 -0.96
CA GLU A 197 12.59 -15.82 0.04
C GLU A 197 12.29 -14.32 0.15
N MET A 198 12.09 -13.64 -0.97
CA MET A 198 11.72 -12.21 -0.99
C MET A 198 10.35 -11.99 -0.32
N LEU A 199 9.35 -12.81 -0.64
CA LEU A 199 8.01 -12.74 -0.04
C LEU A 199 8.06 -12.99 1.47
N PHE A 200 8.85 -13.94 1.93
CA PHE A 200 9.06 -14.19 3.37
C PHE A 200 9.62 -12.95 4.08
N ARG A 201 10.60 -12.25 3.46
CA ARG A 201 11.15 -11.01 4.01
C ARG A 201 10.13 -9.87 4.01
N PHE A 202 9.34 -9.73 2.96
CA PHE A 202 8.26 -8.75 2.87
C PHE A 202 7.20 -8.99 3.94
N GLU A 203 6.82 -10.24 4.17
CA GLU A 203 5.87 -10.61 5.21
C GLU A 203 6.40 -10.29 6.62
N ALA A 204 7.69 -10.54 6.88
CA ALA A 204 8.32 -10.21 8.15
C ALA A 204 8.31 -8.68 8.42
N VAL A 205 8.52 -7.86 7.39
CA VAL A 205 8.41 -6.40 7.47
C VAL A 205 6.97 -5.97 7.73
N ARG A 206 6.02 -6.47 6.94
CA ARG A 206 4.59 -6.12 7.07
C ARG A 206 4.00 -6.54 8.41
N SER A 207 4.38 -7.73 8.90
CA SER A 207 3.92 -8.23 10.20
C SER A 207 4.41 -7.39 11.38
N ALA A 208 5.53 -6.68 11.21
CA ALA A 208 6.07 -5.75 12.20
C ALA A 208 5.47 -4.33 12.11
N GLN A 209 4.82 -4.01 11.00
CA GLN A 209 4.25 -2.68 10.75
C GLN A 209 3.24 -2.34 11.86
N ASP A 210 3.34 -1.11 12.40
CA ASP A 210 2.52 -0.60 13.51
C ASP A 210 2.63 -1.41 14.82
N LYS A 211 3.51 -2.42 14.90
CA LYS A 211 3.78 -3.17 16.12
C LYS A 211 4.87 -2.50 16.94
N LYS A 212 4.69 -2.53 18.25
CA LYS A 212 5.67 -2.03 19.22
C LYS A 212 6.00 -3.12 20.23
N TYR A 213 7.27 -3.24 20.54
CA TYR A 213 7.72 -4.00 21.69
C TYR A 213 7.62 -3.09 22.91
N VAL A 214 6.77 -3.49 23.84
CA VAL A 214 6.47 -2.73 25.06
C VAL A 214 7.02 -3.49 26.25
N MET A 215 7.86 -2.82 27.03
CA MET A 215 8.33 -3.27 28.33
C MET A 215 7.80 -2.32 29.40
N MET A 216 7.40 -2.85 30.54
CA MET A 216 6.96 -2.07 31.70
C MET A 216 7.29 -2.82 32.99
N ASN A 217 7.50 -2.07 34.07
CA ASN A 217 7.60 -2.64 35.41
C ASN A 217 6.23 -2.62 36.08
N ALA A 218 5.90 -3.67 36.82
CA ALA A 218 4.61 -3.80 37.46
C ALA A 218 4.72 -4.52 38.83
N PRO A 219 3.82 -4.19 39.79
CA PRO A 219 3.72 -4.97 41.05
C PRO A 219 3.31 -6.41 40.73
N LYS A 220 4.00 -7.39 41.31
CA LYS A 220 3.67 -8.83 41.12
C LYS A 220 2.22 -9.14 41.49
N ALA A 221 1.68 -8.50 42.52
CA ALA A 221 0.29 -8.68 42.97
C ALA A 221 -0.75 -8.24 41.90
N LYS A 222 -0.35 -7.46 40.85
CA LYS A 222 -1.23 -6.93 39.83
C LYS A 222 -1.01 -7.60 38.45
N VAL A 223 -0.12 -8.59 38.33
CA VAL A 223 0.24 -9.25 37.10
C VAL A 223 -0.99 -9.84 36.38
N GLU A 224 -1.87 -10.53 37.11
CA GLU A 224 -3.08 -11.12 36.52
C GLU A 224 -3.99 -10.06 35.92
N GLU A 225 -4.28 -8.99 36.65
CA GLU A 225 -5.13 -7.89 36.18
C GLU A 225 -4.52 -7.17 34.97
N ILE A 226 -3.20 -6.95 34.99
CA ILE A 226 -2.46 -6.34 33.89
C ILE A 226 -2.48 -7.25 32.67
N THR A 227 -2.25 -8.55 32.84
CA THR A 227 -2.25 -9.53 31.75
C THR A 227 -3.61 -9.63 31.05
N GLN A 228 -4.71 -9.47 31.79
CA GLN A 228 -6.06 -9.43 31.19
C GLN A 228 -6.31 -8.20 30.29
N VAL A 229 -5.60 -7.09 30.56
CA VAL A 229 -5.69 -5.86 29.76
C VAL A 229 -4.81 -5.93 28.52
N LEU A 230 -3.71 -6.70 28.58
CA LEU A 230 -2.72 -6.81 27.53
C LEU A 230 -3.15 -7.86 26.48
N PRO A 231 -3.58 -7.46 25.28
CA PRO A 231 -3.69 -8.39 24.16
C PRO A 231 -2.28 -8.71 23.67
N GLY A 232 -1.75 -9.85 24.01
CA GLY A 232 -0.45 -10.31 23.47
C GLY A 232 -0.62 -11.29 22.31
N ILE A 233 0.45 -11.57 21.58
CA ILE A 233 0.48 -12.59 20.48
C ILE A 233 0.10 -13.97 21.04
N LYS A 234 0.58 -14.31 22.22
CA LYS A 234 0.15 -15.49 23.01
C LYS A 234 -0.06 -15.09 24.47
N SER A 235 1.03 -14.72 25.16
CA SER A 235 1.05 -14.24 26.53
C SER A 235 2.24 -13.29 26.72
N PRO A 236 2.17 -12.32 27.64
CA PRO A 236 3.33 -11.50 27.95
C PRO A 236 4.43 -12.32 28.60
N THR A 237 5.68 -11.91 28.42
CA THR A 237 6.82 -12.43 29.14
C THR A 237 6.93 -11.69 30.48
N ILE A 238 7.06 -12.42 31.60
CA ILE A 238 7.18 -11.85 32.93
C ILE A 238 8.56 -12.23 33.48
N ILE A 239 9.35 -11.20 33.84
CA ILE A 239 10.71 -11.34 34.34
C ILE A 239 10.77 -10.77 35.76
N PRO A 240 11.24 -11.55 36.78
CA PRO A 240 11.46 -11.01 38.13
C PRO A 240 12.46 -9.88 38.12
N LEU A 241 12.25 -8.84 38.95
CA LEU A 241 13.21 -7.81 39.20
C LEU A 241 14.00 -8.10 40.51
N ALA A 242 15.05 -7.33 40.78
CA ALA A 242 15.81 -7.40 42.01
C ALA A 242 14.96 -7.06 43.26
N ASP A 243 13.96 -6.21 43.07
CA ASP A 243 12.90 -6.01 44.07
C ASP A 243 11.88 -7.15 43.95
N GLU A 244 11.74 -7.95 45.00
CA GLU A 244 10.88 -9.15 44.99
C GLU A 244 9.40 -8.85 44.80
N GLU A 245 8.94 -7.64 45.12
CA GLU A 245 7.53 -7.22 44.91
C GLU A 245 7.23 -6.78 43.48
N TRP A 246 8.26 -6.65 42.63
CA TRP A 246 8.14 -6.14 41.28
C TRP A 246 8.58 -7.14 40.20
N CYS A 247 8.00 -7.01 39.03
CA CYS A 247 8.43 -7.71 37.81
C CYS A 247 8.45 -6.79 36.62
N SER A 248 9.17 -7.20 35.59
CA SER A 248 9.11 -6.58 34.26
C SER A 248 8.19 -7.41 33.35
N ILE A 249 7.27 -6.76 32.69
CA ILE A 249 6.31 -7.36 31.75
C ILE A 249 6.67 -6.89 30.34
N HIS A 250 6.86 -7.84 29.43
CA HIS A 250 7.22 -7.58 28.04
C HIS A 250 6.13 -8.12 27.13
N THR A 251 5.73 -7.34 26.14
CA THR A 251 4.69 -7.72 25.18
C THR A 251 4.87 -7.01 23.84
N VAL A 252 4.17 -7.50 22.83
CA VAL A 252 4.06 -6.83 21.52
C VAL A 252 2.61 -6.35 21.35
N LEU A 253 2.45 -5.08 21.03
CA LEU A 253 1.15 -4.44 20.85
C LEU A 253 1.12 -3.59 19.58
N ASP A 254 -0.06 -3.40 19.03
CA ASP A 254 -0.29 -2.33 18.06
C ASP A 254 -0.14 -0.97 18.76
N GLU A 255 0.50 -0.01 18.10
CA GLU A 255 0.70 1.33 18.67
C GLU A 255 -0.62 2.00 19.07
N LYS A 256 -1.65 1.86 18.25
CA LYS A 256 -2.99 2.35 18.59
C LYS A 256 -3.53 1.71 19.86
N ARG A 257 -3.38 0.39 20.01
CA ARG A 257 -3.84 -0.33 21.19
C ARG A 257 -3.06 0.07 22.45
N PHE A 258 -1.76 0.32 22.32
CA PHE A 258 -0.96 0.83 23.43
C PHE A 258 -1.55 2.12 24.03
N TRP A 259 -1.87 3.10 23.17
CA TRP A 259 -2.45 4.36 23.61
C TRP A 259 -3.84 4.22 24.23
N GLU A 260 -4.63 3.24 23.81
CA GLU A 260 -5.95 2.96 24.39
C GLU A 260 -5.88 2.41 25.81
N ILE A 261 -4.84 1.61 26.13
CA ILE A 261 -4.76 0.87 27.40
C ILE A 261 -3.77 1.45 28.41
N ILE A 262 -2.88 2.37 28.02
CA ILE A 262 -1.82 2.91 28.88
C ILE A 262 -2.36 3.52 30.18
N GLY A 263 -3.49 4.21 30.13
CA GLY A 263 -4.13 4.80 31.32
C GLY A 263 -4.49 3.73 32.35
N LYS A 264 -5.15 2.66 31.90
CA LYS A 264 -5.53 1.55 32.78
C LYS A 264 -4.34 0.78 33.35
N LEU A 265 -3.29 0.60 32.54
CA LEU A 265 -2.05 -0.03 33.02
C LEU A 265 -1.39 0.80 34.15
N LYS A 266 -1.39 2.12 34.01
CA LYS A 266 -0.88 3.04 35.05
C LYS A 266 -1.73 2.99 36.34
N GLU A 267 -3.06 2.91 36.22
CA GLU A 267 -3.98 2.75 37.36
C GLU A 267 -3.71 1.44 38.13
N LEU A 268 -3.32 0.38 37.42
CA LEU A 268 -2.91 -0.90 37.99
C LEU A 268 -1.49 -0.88 38.59
N GLY A 269 -0.81 0.25 38.56
CA GLY A 269 0.52 0.46 39.16
C GLY A 269 1.69 0.17 38.22
N ALA A 270 1.43 -0.09 36.94
CA ALA A 270 2.51 -0.26 35.95
C ALA A 270 3.24 1.07 35.70
N GLN A 271 4.56 1.02 35.59
CA GLN A 271 5.44 2.18 35.41
C GLN A 271 6.69 1.85 34.61
N GLY A 272 7.50 2.84 34.25
CA GLY A 272 8.76 2.64 33.54
C GLY A 272 8.54 2.06 32.12
N PHE A 273 7.54 2.55 31.39
CA PHE A 273 7.22 2.08 30.06
C PHE A 273 8.33 2.42 29.07
N LEU A 274 8.84 1.40 28.36
CA LEU A 274 9.70 1.54 27.18
C LEU A 274 8.95 0.99 25.98
N VAL A 275 8.90 1.77 24.92
CA VAL A 275 8.16 1.42 23.70
C VAL A 275 9.12 1.57 22.52
N THR A 276 9.46 0.45 21.88
CA THR A 276 10.39 0.39 20.74
C THR A 276 9.71 -0.12 19.49
N PRO A 277 10.02 0.45 18.31
CA PRO A 277 9.53 -0.12 17.06
C PRO A 277 10.13 -1.52 16.82
N ILE A 278 9.37 -2.35 16.12
CA ILE A 278 9.84 -3.66 15.67
C ILE A 278 10.12 -3.55 14.18
N GLU A 279 11.33 -3.89 13.76
CA GLU A 279 11.71 -3.82 12.34
C GLU A 279 11.17 -5.01 11.53
N LYS A 280 11.19 -6.20 12.12
CA LYS A 280 10.77 -7.45 11.49
C LYS A 280 10.12 -8.36 12.50
N MET A 281 9.05 -9.05 12.09
CA MET A 281 8.36 -10.02 12.93
C MET A 281 7.97 -11.24 12.09
N ILE A 282 8.34 -12.41 12.57
CA ILE A 282 7.98 -13.70 11.98
C ILE A 282 7.02 -14.39 12.95
N LEU A 283 5.83 -14.73 12.48
CA LEU A 283 4.77 -15.38 13.25
C LEU A 283 4.77 -16.89 13.07
#